data_5530df9c2353e95eae27e7ef66afc179
#
_entry.id   5530df9c2353e95eae27e7ef66afc179
#
_cell.length_a   1.000
_cell.length_b   1.000
_cell.length_c   1.000
_cell.angle_alpha   90.00
_cell.angle_beta   90.00
_cell.angle_gamma   90.00
#
_symmetry.space_group_name_H-M   'P 1'
#
loop_
_entity.id
_entity.type
_entity.pdbx_description
1 polymer ?
#
loop_
_entity_poly.entity_id
_entity_poly.type
_entity_poly.pdbx_seq_one_letter_code
_entity_poly.pdbx_strand_id
1 'polypeptide(L)'
;MVRFKLAFIFGIVVTTPIIFYQILAFLAPALKGAEKRILYPMVFAMVLLFGLGASIGYFLVMPFTWTWLYSQGQALGIIQILSASDFISFVTLFLLAFGVAFETPVVLVVLMRLKVVSRKTLRENWRIAYVAIMIIAAIATPDWSLPPMLILSAAMVILYEGTLLLARFWQ
;
A
#
# COMPACT_ATOMS: atom_id res chain seq x y z
N MET A 1 -13.74 18.43 -16.97
CA MET A 1 -12.65 17.45 -16.84
C MET A 1 -12.50 16.83 -15.45
N VAL A 2 -12.75 17.55 -14.34
CA VAL A 2 -12.65 17.06 -12.96
C VAL A 2 -13.57 15.83 -12.71
N ARG A 3 -14.83 15.88 -13.15
CA ARG A 3 -15.79 14.77 -12.98
C ARG A 3 -15.33 13.47 -13.66
N PHE A 4 -14.70 13.57 -14.82
CA PHE A 4 -14.18 12.40 -15.54
C PHE A 4 -12.98 11.79 -14.81
N LYS A 5 -12.05 12.63 -14.32
CA LYS A 5 -10.94 12.18 -13.47
C LYS A 5 -11.46 11.47 -12.22
N LEU A 6 -12.44 12.06 -11.51
CA LEU A 6 -13.04 11.47 -10.32
C LEU A 6 -13.63 10.07 -10.60
N ALA A 7 -14.42 9.95 -11.68
CA ALA A 7 -15.02 8.66 -12.04
C ALA A 7 -13.96 7.60 -12.38
N PHE A 8 -12.92 7.98 -13.12
CA PHE A 8 -11.83 7.08 -13.47
C PHE A 8 -11.05 6.58 -12.24
N ILE A 9 -10.80 7.47 -11.32
CA ILE A 9 -10.11 7.26 -10.07
C ILE A 9 -10.92 6.36 -9.13
N PHE A 10 -12.21 6.66 -8.93
CA PHE A 10 -13.11 5.79 -8.18
C PHE A 10 -13.18 4.39 -8.80
N GLY A 11 -13.20 4.33 -10.13
CA GLY A 11 -13.12 3.07 -10.86
C GLY A 11 -11.87 2.26 -10.50
N ILE A 12 -10.69 2.89 -10.49
CA ILE A 12 -9.43 2.22 -10.12
C ILE A 12 -9.48 1.75 -8.66
N VAL A 13 -9.88 2.61 -7.71
CA VAL A 13 -9.94 2.25 -6.28
C VAL A 13 -10.85 1.03 -6.05
N VAL A 14 -12.04 1.04 -6.66
CA VAL A 14 -13.00 -0.08 -6.54
C VAL A 14 -12.51 -1.33 -7.26
N THR A 15 -11.78 -1.17 -8.38
CA THR A 15 -11.28 -2.30 -9.17
C THR A 15 -10.00 -2.89 -8.60
N THR A 16 -9.23 -2.15 -7.82
CA THR A 16 -7.95 -2.62 -7.25
C THR A 16 -8.08 -3.95 -6.48
N PRO A 17 -9.04 -4.15 -5.57
CA PRO A 17 -9.23 -5.46 -4.92
C PRO A 17 -9.56 -6.58 -5.90
N ILE A 18 -10.29 -6.26 -6.97
CA ILE A 18 -10.64 -7.23 -8.03
C ILE A 18 -9.39 -7.63 -8.82
N ILE A 19 -8.52 -6.67 -9.13
CA ILE A 19 -7.24 -6.92 -9.81
C ILE A 19 -6.38 -7.85 -8.96
N PHE A 20 -6.23 -7.58 -7.67
CA PHE A 20 -5.49 -8.45 -6.77
C PHE A 20 -6.12 -9.85 -6.66
N TYR A 21 -7.45 -9.94 -6.61
CA TYR A 21 -8.14 -11.24 -6.68
C TYR A 21 -7.79 -12.01 -7.95
N GLN A 22 -7.78 -11.34 -9.11
CA GLN A 22 -7.43 -11.98 -10.39
C GLN A 22 -5.98 -12.45 -10.41
N ILE A 23 -5.05 -11.67 -9.84
CA ILE A 23 -3.65 -12.08 -9.67
C ILE A 23 -3.55 -13.33 -8.79
N LEU A 24 -4.25 -13.37 -7.66
CA LEU A 24 -4.29 -14.56 -6.80
C LEU A 24 -4.95 -15.75 -7.49
N ALA A 25 -6.03 -15.54 -8.22
CA ALA A 25 -6.70 -16.58 -8.99
C ALA A 25 -5.80 -17.15 -10.11
N PHE A 26 -5.01 -16.29 -10.74
CA PHE A 26 -3.98 -16.71 -11.71
C PHE A 26 -2.87 -17.56 -11.06
N LEU A 27 -2.50 -17.24 -9.83
CA LEU A 27 -1.52 -18.01 -9.05
C LEU A 27 -2.11 -19.29 -8.44
N ALA A 28 -3.44 -19.40 -8.37
CA ALA A 28 -4.14 -20.56 -7.81
C ALA A 28 -3.76 -21.92 -8.41
N PRO A 29 -3.49 -22.06 -9.73
CA PRO A 29 -3.02 -23.33 -10.29
C PRO A 29 -1.66 -23.77 -9.76
N ALA A 30 -0.80 -22.83 -9.35
CA ALA A 30 0.51 -23.12 -8.76
C ALA A 30 0.42 -23.64 -7.31
N LEU A 31 -0.74 -23.46 -6.66
CA LEU A 31 -1.02 -23.93 -5.30
C LEU A 31 -1.59 -25.36 -5.34
N LYS A 32 -1.10 -26.21 -4.46
CA LYS A 32 -1.59 -27.60 -4.32
C LYS A 32 -2.94 -27.63 -3.59
N GLY A 33 -3.81 -28.58 -3.93
CA GLY A 33 -5.20 -28.76 -3.51
C GLY A 33 -5.66 -28.17 -2.17
N ALA A 34 -4.96 -28.48 -1.06
CA ALA A 34 -5.28 -27.94 0.26
C ALA A 34 -5.01 -26.41 0.40
N GLU A 35 -4.07 -25.88 -0.37
CA GLU A 35 -3.68 -24.47 -0.32
C GLU A 35 -4.68 -23.56 -1.03
N LYS A 36 -5.46 -24.12 -1.98
CA LYS A 36 -6.53 -23.36 -2.67
C LYS A 36 -7.62 -22.87 -1.71
N ARG A 37 -7.85 -23.60 -0.61
CA ARG A 37 -8.85 -23.21 0.40
C ARG A 37 -8.49 -21.94 1.14
N ILE A 38 -7.20 -21.55 1.11
CA ILE A 38 -6.69 -20.34 1.76
C ILE A 38 -6.92 -19.09 0.90
N LEU A 39 -7.19 -19.26 -0.40
CA LEU A 39 -7.42 -18.11 -1.30
C LEU A 39 -8.63 -17.25 -0.89
N TYR A 40 -9.75 -17.87 -0.47
CA TYR A 40 -10.93 -17.12 -0.07
C TYR A 40 -10.68 -16.19 1.14
N PRO A 41 -10.12 -16.66 2.28
CA PRO A 41 -9.79 -15.77 3.38
C PRO A 41 -8.71 -14.74 3.00
N MET A 42 -7.79 -15.05 2.07
CA MET A 42 -6.82 -14.07 1.59
C MET A 42 -7.47 -12.92 0.82
N VAL A 43 -8.44 -13.21 -0.05
CA VAL A 43 -9.19 -12.17 -0.77
C VAL A 43 -9.93 -11.25 0.21
N PHE A 44 -10.56 -11.84 1.23
CA PHE A 44 -11.23 -11.05 2.27
C PHE A 44 -10.22 -10.18 3.05
N ALA A 45 -9.06 -10.73 3.40
CA ALA A 45 -7.99 -9.97 4.04
C ALA A 45 -7.49 -8.81 3.16
N MET A 46 -7.35 -9.03 1.83
CA MET A 46 -6.98 -7.97 0.88
C MET A 46 -7.98 -6.82 0.89
N VAL A 47 -9.27 -7.09 0.75
CA VAL A 47 -10.28 -6.03 0.77
C VAL A 47 -10.24 -5.24 2.08
N LEU A 48 -10.06 -5.94 3.22
CA LEU A 48 -9.93 -5.29 4.52
C LEU A 48 -8.64 -4.46 4.63
N LEU A 49 -7.49 -5.01 4.25
CA LEU A 49 -6.21 -4.32 4.35
C LEU A 49 -6.16 -3.10 3.42
N PHE A 50 -6.66 -3.25 2.19
CA PHE A 50 -6.78 -2.11 1.27
C PHE A 50 -7.65 -1.00 1.86
N GLY A 51 -8.84 -1.36 2.39
CA GLY A 51 -9.73 -0.41 3.04
C GLY A 51 -9.11 0.26 4.26
N LEU A 52 -8.38 -0.50 5.09
CA LEU A 52 -7.64 0.03 6.23
C LEU A 52 -6.51 0.96 5.79
N GLY A 53 -5.72 0.57 4.79
CA GLY A 53 -4.66 1.40 4.23
C GLY A 53 -5.17 2.71 3.68
N ALA A 54 -6.21 2.67 2.85
CA ALA A 54 -6.87 3.86 2.31
C ALA A 54 -7.46 4.74 3.43
N SER A 55 -8.07 4.15 4.45
CA SER A 55 -8.63 4.88 5.59
C SER A 55 -7.55 5.57 6.43
N ILE A 56 -6.46 4.88 6.73
CA ILE A 56 -5.31 5.47 7.44
C ILE A 56 -4.70 6.60 6.60
N GLY A 57 -4.52 6.38 5.30
CA GLY A 57 -4.05 7.40 4.37
C GLY A 57 -4.92 8.66 4.42
N TYR A 58 -6.23 8.50 4.36
CA TYR A 58 -7.18 9.60 4.33
C TYR A 58 -7.31 10.33 5.67
N PHE A 59 -7.55 9.61 6.75
CA PHE A 59 -7.90 10.22 8.04
C PHE A 59 -6.70 10.65 8.87
N LEU A 60 -5.57 9.95 8.73
CA LEU A 60 -4.40 10.20 9.56
C LEU A 60 -3.29 10.92 8.78
N VAL A 61 -2.88 10.36 7.63
CA VAL A 61 -1.66 10.81 6.95
C VAL A 61 -1.90 12.04 6.10
N MET A 62 -3.03 12.09 5.39
CA MET A 62 -3.36 13.20 4.50
C MET A 62 -3.49 14.55 5.23
N PRO A 63 -4.23 14.69 6.38
CA PRO A 63 -4.30 15.93 7.11
C PRO A 63 -2.93 16.41 7.60
N PHE A 64 -2.10 15.45 8.08
CA PHE A 64 -0.73 15.74 8.51
C PHE A 64 0.14 16.25 7.35
N THR A 65 0.11 15.56 6.21
CA THR A 65 0.85 15.94 4.99
C THR A 65 0.44 17.32 4.52
N TRP A 66 -0.87 17.60 4.53
CA TRP A 66 -1.41 18.89 4.11
C TRP A 66 -0.96 20.04 5.01
N THR A 67 -1.06 19.85 6.33
CA THR A 67 -0.60 20.83 7.32
C THR A 67 0.89 21.11 7.17
N TRP A 68 1.68 20.07 6.95
CA TRP A 68 3.12 20.20 6.76
C TRP A 68 3.45 20.94 5.46
N LEU A 69 2.83 20.58 4.35
CA LEU A 69 3.04 21.23 3.05
C LEU A 69 2.67 22.72 3.09
N TYR A 70 1.55 23.03 3.74
CA TYR A 70 1.09 24.41 3.92
C TYR A 70 2.08 25.24 4.76
N SER A 71 2.59 24.67 5.86
CA SER A 71 3.57 25.33 6.72
C SER A 71 4.89 25.65 5.99
N GLN A 72 5.34 24.74 5.11
CA GLN A 72 6.53 24.98 4.28
C GLN A 72 6.30 26.10 3.26
N GLY A 73 5.13 26.12 2.62
CA GLY A 73 4.76 27.20 1.68
C GLY A 73 4.75 28.57 2.36
N GLN A 74 4.18 28.68 3.55
CA GLN A 74 4.18 29.92 4.33
C GLN A 74 5.60 30.38 4.72
N ALA A 75 6.46 29.45 5.13
CA ALA A 75 7.84 29.77 5.49
C ALA A 75 8.66 30.33 4.31
N LEU A 76 8.31 29.94 3.08
CA LEU A 76 8.94 30.42 1.85
C LEU A 76 8.23 31.66 1.24
N GLY A 77 7.17 32.16 1.88
CA GLY A 77 6.37 33.28 1.37
C GLY A 77 5.59 32.96 0.08
N ILE A 78 5.37 31.67 -0.20
CA ILE A 78 4.69 31.20 -1.41
C ILE A 78 3.22 30.98 -1.09
N ILE A 79 2.32 31.64 -1.81
CA ILE A 79 0.89 31.35 -1.76
C ILE A 79 0.64 30.15 -2.67
N GLN A 80 0.38 28.99 -2.06
CA GLN A 80 0.04 27.78 -2.81
C GLN A 80 -1.41 27.85 -3.29
N ILE A 81 -1.59 28.11 -4.58
CA ILE A 81 -2.90 28.03 -5.24
C ILE A 81 -3.00 26.65 -5.87
N LEU A 82 -3.66 25.71 -5.18
CA LEU A 82 -3.98 24.41 -5.76
C LEU A 82 -5.30 24.49 -6.51
N SER A 83 -5.30 23.94 -7.73
CA SER A 83 -6.57 23.73 -8.43
C SER A 83 -7.33 22.56 -7.78
N ALA A 84 -8.67 22.59 -7.80
CA ALA A 84 -9.48 21.48 -7.33
C ALA A 84 -9.14 20.15 -8.05
N SER A 85 -8.73 20.24 -9.32
CA SER A 85 -8.30 19.07 -10.11
C SER A 85 -7.01 18.45 -9.56
N ASP A 86 -6.04 19.26 -9.17
CA ASP A 86 -4.75 18.79 -8.68
C ASP A 86 -4.89 18.21 -7.28
N PHE A 87 -5.70 18.86 -6.43
CA PHE A 87 -6.06 18.33 -5.11
C PHE A 87 -6.69 16.95 -5.20
N ILE A 88 -7.71 16.77 -6.04
CA ILE A 88 -8.38 15.49 -6.22
C ILE A 88 -7.42 14.42 -6.75
N SER A 89 -6.56 14.77 -7.70
CA SER A 89 -5.56 13.86 -8.25
C SER A 89 -4.56 13.42 -7.18
N PHE A 90 -4.09 14.36 -6.35
CA PHE A 90 -3.20 14.11 -5.23
C PHE A 90 -3.83 13.16 -4.22
N VAL A 91 -5.03 13.50 -3.72
CA VAL A 91 -5.76 12.67 -2.74
C VAL A 91 -5.90 11.24 -3.22
N THR A 92 -6.26 11.07 -4.46
CA THR A 92 -6.53 9.75 -5.02
C THR A 92 -5.30 8.90 -5.18
N LEU A 93 -4.25 9.48 -5.77
CA LEU A 93 -3.00 8.75 -5.92
C LEU A 93 -2.44 8.36 -4.55
N PHE A 94 -2.62 9.24 -3.57
CA PHE A 94 -2.23 9.02 -2.19
C PHE A 94 -3.01 7.87 -1.54
N LEU A 95 -4.34 7.83 -1.70
CA LEU A 95 -5.17 6.73 -1.19
C LEU A 95 -4.85 5.40 -1.85
N LEU A 96 -4.61 5.41 -3.16
CA LEU A 96 -4.17 4.22 -3.89
C LEU A 96 -2.82 3.71 -3.37
N ALA A 97 -1.86 4.61 -3.18
CA ALA A 97 -0.54 4.26 -2.68
C ALA A 97 -0.61 3.58 -1.30
N PHE A 98 -1.39 4.15 -0.38
CA PHE A 98 -1.60 3.57 0.95
C PHE A 98 -2.39 2.27 0.89
N GLY A 99 -3.46 2.20 0.10
CA GLY A 99 -4.23 0.96 -0.09
C GLY A 99 -3.36 -0.18 -0.61
N VAL A 100 -2.59 0.07 -1.67
CA VAL A 100 -1.69 -0.93 -2.26
C VAL A 100 -0.54 -1.31 -1.32
N ALA A 101 0.03 -0.35 -0.60
CA ALA A 101 1.10 -0.61 0.37
C ALA A 101 0.65 -1.54 1.50
N PHE A 102 -0.61 -1.45 1.91
CA PHE A 102 -1.20 -2.32 2.93
C PHE A 102 -1.44 -3.75 2.44
N GLU A 103 -1.37 -4.01 1.13
CA GLU A 103 -1.39 -5.38 0.59
C GLU A 103 -0.05 -6.14 0.80
N THR A 104 0.99 -5.48 1.25
CA THR A 104 2.31 -6.09 1.52
C THR A 104 2.22 -7.39 2.32
N PRO A 105 1.42 -7.51 3.41
CA PRO A 105 1.29 -8.76 4.15
C PRO A 105 0.79 -9.92 3.30
N VAL A 106 -0.22 -9.67 2.48
CA VAL A 106 -0.82 -10.71 1.63
C VAL A 106 0.16 -11.16 0.56
N VAL A 107 0.83 -10.19 -0.09
CA VAL A 107 1.88 -10.48 -1.09
C VAL A 107 2.99 -11.34 -0.49
N LEU A 108 3.48 -11.01 0.69
CA LEU A 108 4.52 -11.78 1.37
C LEU A 108 4.07 -13.20 1.73
N VAL A 109 2.83 -13.35 2.25
CA VAL A 109 2.27 -14.67 2.55
C VAL A 109 2.15 -15.52 1.30
N VAL A 110 1.69 -14.94 0.17
CA VAL A 110 1.60 -15.64 -1.11
C VAL A 110 2.98 -16.10 -1.58
N LEU A 111 3.98 -15.22 -1.57
CA LEU A 111 5.36 -15.55 -1.97
C LEU A 111 5.95 -16.68 -1.11
N MET A 112 5.68 -16.66 0.20
CA MET A 112 6.11 -17.73 1.10
C MET A 112 5.39 -19.05 0.83
N ARG A 113 4.08 -19.01 0.53
CA ARG A 113 3.29 -20.22 0.19
C ARG A 113 3.71 -20.84 -1.13
N LEU A 114 4.02 -20.02 -2.11
CA LEU A 114 4.57 -20.46 -3.40
C LEU A 114 6.03 -20.94 -3.29
N LYS A 115 6.63 -20.86 -2.09
CA LYS A 115 8.05 -21.21 -1.85
C LYS A 115 9.04 -20.41 -2.71
N VAL A 116 8.62 -19.24 -3.23
CA VAL A 116 9.49 -18.30 -3.95
C VAL A 116 10.50 -17.70 -2.98
N VAL A 117 10.02 -17.36 -1.78
CA VAL A 117 10.88 -16.81 -0.71
C VAL A 117 10.58 -17.54 0.59
N SER A 118 11.60 -17.86 1.36
CA SER A 118 11.42 -18.44 2.70
C SER A 118 11.38 -17.34 3.77
N ARG A 119 10.67 -17.60 4.88
CA ARG A 119 10.70 -16.73 6.05
C ARG A 119 12.13 -16.47 6.54
N LYS A 120 12.99 -17.51 6.52
CA LYS A 120 14.40 -17.41 6.89
C LYS A 120 15.14 -16.42 6.02
N THR A 121 14.99 -16.52 4.71
CA THR A 121 15.62 -15.60 3.73
C THR A 121 15.17 -14.15 3.94
N LEU A 122 13.87 -13.92 4.18
CA LEU A 122 13.35 -12.58 4.47
C LEU A 122 13.94 -12.01 5.77
N ARG A 123 14.05 -12.84 6.81
CA ARG A 123 14.60 -12.44 8.10
C ARG A 123 16.11 -12.16 8.04
N GLU A 124 16.86 -12.93 7.28
CA GLU A 124 18.30 -12.74 7.10
C GLU A 124 18.60 -11.49 6.25
N ASN A 125 17.76 -11.19 5.26
CA ASN A 125 17.94 -10.07 4.34
C ASN A 125 17.04 -8.86 4.69
N TRP A 126 16.70 -8.65 5.98
CA TRP A 126 15.82 -7.57 6.42
C TRP A 126 16.26 -6.18 5.96
N ARG A 127 17.60 -5.94 5.87
CA ARG A 127 18.16 -4.66 5.39
C ARG A 127 17.77 -4.38 3.94
N ILE A 128 17.82 -5.40 3.09
CA ILE A 128 17.44 -5.26 1.67
C ILE A 128 15.93 -5.02 1.57
N ALA A 129 15.13 -5.74 2.37
CA ALA A 129 13.68 -5.54 2.40
C ALA A 129 13.31 -4.11 2.84
N TYR A 130 13.97 -3.55 3.85
CA TYR A 130 13.71 -2.18 4.31
C TYR A 130 14.09 -1.14 3.26
N VAL A 131 15.23 -1.31 2.59
CA VAL A 131 15.63 -0.42 1.49
C VAL A 131 14.62 -0.50 0.34
N ALA A 132 14.17 -1.70 -0.02
CA ALA A 132 13.15 -1.88 -1.05
C ALA A 132 11.81 -1.21 -0.65
N ILE A 133 11.39 -1.35 0.61
CA ILE A 133 10.21 -0.68 1.16
C ILE A 133 10.34 0.84 1.05
N MET A 134 11.49 1.41 1.42
CA MET A 134 11.72 2.86 1.32
C MET A 134 11.68 3.34 -0.14
N ILE A 135 12.24 2.59 -1.07
CA ILE A 135 12.19 2.92 -2.51
C ILE A 135 10.74 2.87 -3.01
N ILE A 136 9.99 1.82 -2.65
CA ILE A 136 8.59 1.69 -3.02
C ILE A 136 7.77 2.85 -2.44
N ALA A 137 7.97 3.19 -1.16
CA ALA A 137 7.30 4.30 -0.52
C ALA A 137 7.62 5.65 -1.20
N ALA A 138 8.88 5.87 -1.58
CA ALA A 138 9.30 7.08 -2.29
C ALA A 138 8.64 7.21 -3.68
N ILE A 139 8.48 6.10 -4.41
CA ILE A 139 7.81 6.09 -5.72
C ILE A 139 6.30 6.26 -5.57
N ALA A 140 5.73 5.67 -4.52
CA ALA A 140 4.28 5.68 -4.28
C ALA A 140 3.77 7.04 -3.76
N THR A 141 4.61 7.83 -3.09
CA THR A 141 4.20 9.15 -2.60
C THR A 141 4.23 10.20 -3.73
N PRO A 142 3.10 10.87 -4.01
CA PRO A 142 2.98 11.72 -5.20
C PRO A 142 3.71 13.07 -5.11
N ASP A 143 4.09 13.52 -3.94
CA ASP A 143 4.65 14.87 -3.73
C ASP A 143 6.13 14.87 -3.33
N TRP A 144 6.81 13.71 -3.31
CA TRP A 144 8.23 13.55 -2.98
C TRP A 144 8.64 14.20 -1.64
N SER A 145 7.66 14.52 -0.78
CA SER A 145 7.94 15.08 0.53
C SER A 145 8.34 13.97 1.52
N LEU A 146 9.27 14.29 2.41
CA LEU A 146 9.79 13.34 3.39
C LEU A 146 8.73 12.79 4.35
N PRO A 147 7.80 13.59 4.92
CA PRO A 147 6.91 13.08 5.95
C PRO A 147 5.96 11.97 5.47
N PRO A 148 5.19 12.10 4.38
CA PRO A 148 4.31 11.02 3.94
C PRO A 148 5.09 9.78 3.50
N MET A 149 6.28 9.96 2.88
CA MET A 149 7.16 8.86 2.52
C MET A 149 7.61 8.07 3.75
N LEU A 150 8.05 8.76 4.82
CA LEU A 150 8.48 8.12 6.06
C LEU A 150 7.33 7.41 6.77
N ILE A 151 6.14 8.01 6.81
CA ILE A 151 4.96 7.39 7.42
C ILE A 151 4.55 6.14 6.66
N LEU A 152 4.53 6.20 5.31
CA LEU A 152 4.21 5.05 4.47
C LEU A 152 5.25 3.94 4.64
N SER A 153 6.54 4.27 4.61
CA SER A 153 7.61 3.28 4.81
C SER A 153 7.57 2.65 6.20
N ALA A 154 7.31 3.43 7.25
CA ALA A 154 7.15 2.91 8.61
C ALA A 154 5.96 1.95 8.71
N ALA A 155 4.81 2.32 8.13
CA ALA A 155 3.65 1.44 8.07
C ALA A 155 3.95 0.12 7.35
N MET A 156 4.63 0.18 6.19
CA MET A 156 5.03 -1.02 5.44
C MET A 156 6.03 -1.88 6.22
N VAL A 157 6.97 -1.29 6.95
CA VAL A 157 7.91 -2.04 7.81
C VAL A 157 7.18 -2.74 8.94
N ILE A 158 6.23 -2.07 9.60
CA ILE A 158 5.38 -2.67 10.65
C ILE A 158 4.60 -3.87 10.08
N LEU A 159 3.99 -3.71 8.91
CA LEU A 159 3.25 -4.77 8.23
C LEU A 159 4.17 -5.93 7.82
N TYR A 160 5.38 -5.64 7.34
CA TYR A 160 6.39 -6.64 7.00
C TYR A 160 6.81 -7.47 8.24
N GLU A 161 7.20 -6.82 9.31
CA GLU A 161 7.57 -7.51 10.56
C GLU A 161 6.38 -8.27 11.16
N GLY A 162 5.19 -7.69 11.17
CA GLY A 162 3.96 -8.36 11.60
C GLY A 162 3.70 -9.64 10.81
N THR A 163 3.89 -9.59 9.49
CA THR A 163 3.74 -10.77 8.62
C THR A 163 4.77 -11.86 8.94
N LEU A 164 6.02 -11.47 9.17
CA LEU A 164 7.07 -12.43 9.55
C LEU A 164 6.82 -13.06 10.93
N LEU A 165 6.23 -12.32 11.87
CA LEU A 165 5.82 -12.85 13.17
C LEU A 165 4.67 -13.85 13.00
N LEU A 166 3.64 -13.51 12.25
CA LEU A 166 2.52 -14.42 11.97
C LEU A 166 2.98 -15.68 11.23
N ALA A 167 3.90 -15.56 10.27
CA ALA A 167 4.46 -16.68 9.54
C ALA A 167 5.24 -17.67 10.45
N ARG A 168 5.64 -17.26 11.66
CA ARG A 168 6.28 -18.13 12.65
C ARG A 168 5.36 -19.27 13.13
N PHE A 169 4.06 -18.99 13.15
CA PHE A 169 3.07 -19.98 13.65
C PHE A 169 2.62 -20.97 12.57
N TRP A 170 3.01 -20.77 11.30
CA TRP A 170 2.55 -21.57 10.16
C TRP A 170 3.67 -22.38 9.49
N GLN A 171 4.93 -22.17 9.87
CA GLN A 171 6.12 -22.89 9.46
C GLN A 171 6.81 -23.52 10.67
#